data_bd1f2d61eff4795b6a212bc060cb93bc
#
_entry.id   bd1f2d61eff4795b6a212bc060cb93bc
#
_cell.length_a   1.000
_cell.length_b   1.000
_cell.length_c   1.000
_cell.angle_alpha   90.00
_cell.angle_beta   90.00
_cell.angle_gamma   90.00
#
_symmetry.space_group_name_H-M   'P 1'
#
loop_
_entity.id
_entity.type
_entity.pdbx_description
1 polymer ?
#
loop_
_entity_poly.entity_id
_entity_poly.type
_entity_poly.pdbx_seq_one_letter_code
_entity_poly.pdbx_strand_id
1 'polypeptide(L)'
;KGLKEAMENTGKNPSALIVNHCSNVTGYVQDMKLIGNFARENNLLLLVDVSQSAGCIPVDADSWKADGVIFTGHKSLLGIQGTGGFFIRKGLELKPLKYGGTGRNSQQLTYEEGDYEYEVGTQNLPGIRALLAGVEFVLEIGVDRIQEKEERMMKLLYEGLGKIPGVQIYGSFAECKGPVMSLNFQGLKASDAAYILENAYEITVRAGLHCSPLIHEAMGTKNSGTVRVSVSWFTKEEEILAFLEAAGQIAVSLRGAD
;
A
#
# COMPACT_ATOMS: atom_id res chain seq x y z
N LYS A 1 21.18 -8.11 0.68
CA LYS A 1 21.65 -8.80 1.90
C LYS A 1 20.45 -9.44 2.60
N GLY A 2 19.43 -8.70 2.99
CA GLY A 2 18.27 -9.20 3.74
C GLY A 2 17.51 -10.36 3.09
N LEU A 3 17.32 -10.37 1.76
CA LEU A 3 16.64 -11.48 1.06
C LEU A 3 17.44 -12.80 1.15
N LYS A 4 18.78 -12.75 1.03
CA LYS A 4 19.62 -13.93 1.19
C LYS A 4 19.56 -14.47 2.62
N GLU A 5 19.71 -13.59 3.61
CA GLU A 5 19.59 -13.94 5.03
C GLU A 5 18.20 -14.53 5.35
N ALA A 6 17.11 -13.93 4.80
CA ALA A 6 15.77 -14.47 4.98
C ALA A 6 15.64 -15.88 4.38
N MET A 7 16.19 -16.12 3.20
CA MET A 7 16.17 -17.42 2.54
C MET A 7 16.96 -18.48 3.33
N GLU A 8 18.14 -18.14 3.82
CA GLU A 8 18.97 -19.01 4.66
C GLU A 8 18.28 -19.35 5.98
N ASN A 9 17.61 -18.36 6.60
CA ASN A 9 16.93 -18.54 7.87
C ASN A 9 15.63 -19.36 7.80
N THR A 10 15.06 -19.59 6.61
CA THR A 10 13.88 -20.46 6.50
C THR A 10 14.17 -21.93 6.80
N GLY A 11 15.42 -22.36 6.70
CA GLY A 11 15.83 -23.77 6.83
C GLY A 11 15.18 -24.71 5.81
N LYS A 12 14.53 -24.15 4.76
CA LYS A 12 13.81 -24.84 3.69
C LYS A 12 14.19 -24.24 2.35
N ASN A 13 13.98 -24.98 1.26
CA ASN A 13 14.05 -24.42 -0.08
C ASN A 13 12.71 -23.72 -0.40
N PRO A 14 12.62 -22.39 -0.37
CA PRO A 14 11.41 -21.69 -0.74
C PRO A 14 11.13 -21.87 -2.24
N SER A 15 9.85 -21.90 -2.62
CA SER A 15 9.44 -21.99 -4.01
C SER A 15 8.93 -20.63 -4.55
N ALA A 16 8.63 -19.71 -3.67
CA ALA A 16 8.09 -18.40 -4.03
C ALA A 16 8.60 -17.31 -3.10
N LEU A 17 8.68 -16.11 -3.65
CA LEU A 17 8.93 -14.86 -2.96
C LEU A 17 7.69 -13.98 -3.09
N ILE A 18 7.07 -13.62 -1.97
CA ILE A 18 5.90 -12.74 -1.92
C ILE A 18 6.35 -11.43 -1.30
N VAL A 19 6.19 -10.33 -2.03
CA VAL A 19 6.61 -8.99 -1.57
C VAL A 19 5.53 -7.97 -1.82
N ASN A 20 5.44 -6.96 -0.96
CA ASN A 20 4.69 -5.75 -1.26
C ASN A 20 5.58 -4.76 -2.03
N HIS A 21 5.05 -4.12 -3.07
CA HIS A 21 5.77 -3.09 -3.84
C HIS A 21 5.97 -1.80 -3.02
N CYS A 22 4.92 -1.36 -2.31
CA CYS A 22 4.96 -0.17 -1.49
C CYS A 22 4.42 -0.47 -0.08
N SER A 23 5.15 -0.03 0.95
CA SER A 23 4.73 -0.18 2.34
C SER A 23 3.52 0.70 2.66
N ASN A 24 2.49 0.11 3.22
CA ASN A 24 1.30 0.82 3.70
C ASN A 24 1.52 1.55 5.05
N VAL A 25 2.70 1.45 5.62
CA VAL A 25 3.08 2.10 6.89
C VAL A 25 4.06 3.24 6.65
N THR A 26 5.17 2.96 5.99
CA THR A 26 6.26 3.93 5.79
C THR A 26 6.25 4.59 4.42
N GLY A 27 5.51 4.06 3.45
CA GLY A 27 5.62 4.51 2.07
C GLY A 27 6.91 4.07 1.35
N TYR A 28 7.71 3.18 1.97
CA TYR A 28 8.92 2.64 1.33
C TYR A 28 8.56 1.88 0.06
N VAL A 29 9.23 2.20 -1.04
CA VAL A 29 9.02 1.55 -2.34
C VAL A 29 10.20 0.63 -2.63
N GLN A 30 9.90 -0.64 -2.87
CA GLN A 30 10.89 -1.67 -3.13
C GLN A 30 11.54 -1.52 -4.51
N ASP A 31 12.84 -1.81 -4.60
CA ASP A 31 13.52 -2.00 -5.88
C ASP A 31 13.10 -3.33 -6.50
N MET A 32 12.02 -3.30 -7.25
CA MET A 32 11.43 -4.50 -7.83
C MET A 32 12.31 -5.14 -8.92
N LYS A 33 13.18 -4.36 -9.59
CA LYS A 33 14.12 -4.93 -10.56
C LYS A 33 15.19 -5.79 -9.87
N LEU A 34 15.71 -5.29 -8.75
CA LEU A 34 16.64 -6.03 -7.92
C LEU A 34 15.99 -7.30 -7.36
N ILE A 35 14.76 -7.19 -6.82
CA ILE A 35 14.01 -8.31 -6.25
C ILE A 35 13.69 -9.35 -7.33
N GLY A 36 13.27 -8.93 -8.52
CA GLY A 36 12.98 -9.83 -9.62
C GLY A 36 14.19 -10.58 -10.15
N ASN A 37 15.35 -9.92 -10.22
CA ASN A 37 16.60 -10.60 -10.56
C ASN A 37 16.96 -11.64 -9.50
N PHE A 38 16.88 -11.28 -8.21
CA PHE A 38 17.11 -12.21 -7.11
C PHE A 38 16.18 -13.44 -7.17
N ALA A 39 14.89 -13.24 -7.43
CA ALA A 39 13.93 -14.32 -7.56
C ALA A 39 14.31 -15.30 -8.70
N ARG A 40 14.69 -14.76 -9.86
CA ARG A 40 15.14 -15.56 -11.02
C ARG A 40 16.43 -16.32 -10.74
N GLU A 41 17.42 -15.69 -10.15
CA GLU A 41 18.70 -16.34 -9.79
C GLU A 41 18.52 -17.50 -8.80
N ASN A 42 17.46 -17.46 -8.00
CA ASN A 42 17.17 -18.49 -6.99
C ASN A 42 16.00 -19.41 -7.36
N ASN A 43 15.52 -19.36 -8.60
CA ASN A 43 14.39 -20.16 -9.11
C ASN A 43 13.11 -20.00 -8.28
N LEU A 44 12.82 -18.80 -7.79
CA LEU A 44 11.62 -18.47 -7.03
C LEU A 44 10.54 -17.87 -7.92
N LEU A 45 9.29 -18.26 -7.71
CA LEU A 45 8.15 -17.50 -8.23
C LEU A 45 8.09 -16.14 -7.52
N LEU A 46 7.90 -15.06 -8.26
CA LEU A 46 7.74 -13.72 -7.71
C LEU A 46 6.27 -13.28 -7.77
N LEU A 47 5.66 -13.13 -6.59
CA LEU A 47 4.32 -12.59 -6.42
C LEU A 47 4.42 -11.21 -5.76
N VAL A 48 3.81 -10.20 -6.38
CA VAL A 48 3.92 -8.80 -5.93
C VAL A 48 2.55 -8.26 -5.53
N ASP A 49 2.42 -7.83 -4.27
CA ASP A 49 1.27 -7.06 -3.82
C ASP A 49 1.47 -5.58 -4.15
N VAL A 50 0.69 -5.07 -5.09
CA VAL A 50 0.69 -3.67 -5.51
C VAL A 50 -0.51 -2.89 -4.94
N SER A 51 -1.18 -3.40 -3.92
CA SER A 51 -2.38 -2.77 -3.36
C SER A 51 -2.16 -1.34 -2.86
N GLN A 52 -0.93 -0.97 -2.54
CA GLN A 52 -0.60 0.39 -2.09
C GLN A 52 -0.03 1.27 -3.22
N SER A 53 0.38 0.68 -4.34
CA SER A 53 1.04 1.38 -5.44
C SER A 53 0.22 1.43 -6.73
N ALA A 54 -0.64 0.44 -7.00
CA ALA A 54 -1.48 0.44 -8.19
C ALA A 54 -2.34 1.71 -8.25
N GLY A 55 -2.19 2.47 -9.34
CA GLY A 55 -2.88 3.73 -9.58
C GLY A 55 -2.13 5.00 -9.17
N CYS A 56 -1.03 4.89 -8.38
CA CYS A 56 -0.24 6.05 -7.94
C CYS A 56 1.27 5.88 -8.10
N ILE A 57 1.76 4.67 -8.32
CA ILE A 57 3.16 4.39 -8.65
C ILE A 57 3.16 3.43 -9.83
N PRO A 58 4.00 3.62 -10.86
CA PRO A 58 4.08 2.74 -12.00
C PRO A 58 4.31 1.27 -11.61
N VAL A 59 3.53 0.38 -12.21
CA VAL A 59 3.62 -1.07 -12.04
C VAL A 59 4.03 -1.69 -13.36
N ASP A 60 5.18 -2.32 -13.41
CA ASP A 60 5.74 -2.96 -14.61
C ASP A 60 6.12 -4.41 -14.30
N ALA A 61 5.11 -5.29 -14.37
CA ALA A 61 5.28 -6.71 -14.07
C ALA A 61 6.33 -7.41 -14.94
N ASP A 62 6.47 -6.98 -16.21
CA ASP A 62 7.42 -7.58 -17.15
C ASP A 62 8.86 -7.21 -16.81
N SER A 63 9.14 -5.93 -16.54
CA SER A 63 10.48 -5.49 -16.15
C SER A 63 10.91 -6.06 -14.79
N TRP A 64 9.95 -6.31 -13.89
CA TRP A 64 10.17 -6.96 -12.61
C TRP A 64 10.32 -8.48 -12.73
N LYS A 65 9.97 -9.04 -13.87
CA LYS A 65 9.89 -10.49 -14.08
C LYS A 65 8.92 -11.16 -13.09
N ALA A 66 7.85 -10.46 -12.74
CA ALA A 66 6.85 -10.96 -11.80
C ALA A 66 6.04 -12.10 -12.43
N ASP A 67 5.78 -13.13 -11.64
CA ASP A 67 4.94 -14.25 -12.04
C ASP A 67 3.47 -14.00 -11.69
N GLY A 68 3.23 -13.16 -10.70
CA GLY A 68 1.89 -12.69 -10.34
C GLY A 68 1.91 -11.31 -9.71
N VAL A 69 0.85 -10.54 -9.94
CA VAL A 69 0.62 -9.21 -9.36
C VAL A 69 -0.78 -9.20 -8.77
N ILE A 70 -0.90 -8.76 -7.53
CA ILE A 70 -2.16 -8.73 -6.79
C ILE A 70 -2.46 -7.27 -6.40
N PHE A 71 -3.72 -6.85 -6.55
CA PHE A 71 -4.13 -5.49 -6.22
C PHE A 71 -5.52 -5.43 -5.58
N THR A 72 -5.77 -4.36 -4.83
CA THR A 72 -7.10 -3.99 -4.34
C THR A 72 -7.65 -2.80 -5.12
N GLY A 73 -8.97 -2.79 -5.37
CA GLY A 73 -9.61 -1.76 -6.18
C GLY A 73 -9.96 -0.47 -5.44
N HIS A 74 -10.07 -0.50 -4.10
CA HIS A 74 -10.62 0.60 -3.30
C HIS A 74 -9.59 1.60 -2.74
N LYS A 75 -8.33 1.54 -3.21
CA LYS A 75 -7.28 2.52 -2.87
C LYS A 75 -7.05 3.47 -4.03
N SER A 76 -5.81 3.63 -4.48
CA SER A 76 -5.46 4.59 -5.54
C SER A 76 -6.03 4.26 -6.92
N LEU A 77 -6.64 3.07 -7.10
CA LEU A 77 -7.48 2.77 -8.27
C LEU A 77 -8.90 3.32 -8.17
N LEU A 78 -9.27 3.98 -7.05
CA LEU A 78 -10.50 4.75 -6.84
C LEU A 78 -11.81 3.95 -6.99
N GLY A 79 -11.75 2.62 -6.98
CA GLY A 79 -12.93 1.75 -6.95
C GLY A 79 -13.56 1.68 -5.56
N ILE A 80 -14.68 0.99 -5.45
CA ILE A 80 -15.36 0.74 -4.18
C ILE A 80 -14.80 -0.50 -3.47
N GLN A 81 -15.07 -0.63 -2.18
CA GLN A 81 -14.71 -1.81 -1.39
C GLN A 81 -15.30 -3.09 -1.98
N GLY A 82 -14.61 -4.22 -1.76
CA GLY A 82 -15.03 -5.53 -2.27
C GLY A 82 -14.63 -5.77 -3.72
N THR A 83 -13.74 -4.94 -4.27
CA THR A 83 -13.12 -5.13 -5.59
C THR A 83 -11.61 -5.26 -5.49
N GLY A 84 -11.02 -5.96 -6.44
CA GLY A 84 -9.60 -6.18 -6.59
C GLY A 84 -9.37 -7.20 -7.69
N GLY A 85 -8.14 -7.60 -7.88
CA GLY A 85 -7.81 -8.59 -8.90
C GLY A 85 -6.38 -9.05 -8.78
N PHE A 86 -6.04 -9.98 -9.67
CA PHE A 86 -4.69 -10.45 -9.83
C PHE A 86 -4.37 -10.67 -11.31
N PHE A 87 -3.12 -10.53 -11.64
CA PHE A 87 -2.52 -10.91 -12.90
C PHE A 87 -1.62 -12.11 -12.65
N ILE A 88 -1.67 -13.09 -13.53
CA ILE A 88 -0.78 -14.26 -13.51
C ILE A 88 -0.12 -14.36 -14.87
N ARG A 89 1.20 -14.54 -14.88
CA ARG A 89 2.00 -14.71 -16.08
C ARG A 89 1.52 -15.96 -16.86
N LYS A 90 1.41 -15.81 -18.18
CA LYS A 90 1.03 -16.90 -19.07
C LYS A 90 1.94 -18.12 -18.87
N GLY A 91 1.32 -19.29 -18.76
CA GLY A 91 2.00 -20.57 -18.56
C GLY A 91 2.24 -20.92 -17.08
N LEU A 92 1.85 -20.06 -16.12
CA LEU A 92 1.79 -20.43 -14.72
C LEU A 92 0.38 -20.95 -14.41
N GLU A 93 0.29 -22.24 -14.13
CA GLU A 93 -0.96 -22.88 -13.75
C GLU A 93 -1.21 -22.77 -12.24
N LEU A 94 -2.39 -22.29 -11.88
CA LEU A 94 -2.86 -22.24 -10.50
C LEU A 94 -4.03 -23.21 -10.35
N LYS A 95 -4.11 -23.87 -9.21
CA LYS A 95 -5.29 -24.67 -8.87
C LYS A 95 -6.35 -23.76 -8.24
N PRO A 96 -7.61 -23.83 -8.70
CA PRO A 96 -8.70 -23.10 -8.07
C PRO A 96 -8.82 -23.46 -6.58
N LEU A 97 -9.02 -22.45 -5.72
CA LEU A 97 -9.29 -22.66 -4.29
C LEU A 97 -10.76 -22.95 -4.00
N LYS A 98 -11.64 -22.55 -4.90
CA LYS A 98 -13.09 -22.71 -4.78
C LYS A 98 -13.66 -23.17 -6.11
N TYR A 99 -14.69 -23.99 -6.03
CA TYR A 99 -15.46 -24.47 -7.18
C TYR A 99 -16.91 -24.06 -6.99
N GLY A 100 -17.60 -23.68 -8.06
CA GLY A 100 -19.01 -23.30 -8.03
C GLY A 100 -19.48 -22.79 -9.37
N GLY A 101 -20.79 -22.61 -9.54
CA GLY A 101 -21.36 -22.10 -10.78
C GLY A 101 -20.88 -20.69 -11.09
N THR A 102 -20.61 -20.43 -12.36
CA THR A 102 -20.18 -19.10 -12.86
C THR A 102 -21.33 -18.29 -13.44
N GLY A 103 -22.54 -18.87 -13.54
CA GLY A 103 -23.72 -18.24 -14.17
C GLY A 103 -23.71 -18.27 -15.71
N ARG A 104 -22.69 -18.85 -16.35
CA ARG A 104 -22.56 -18.86 -17.82
C ARG A 104 -23.35 -19.99 -18.50
N ASN A 105 -23.30 -21.18 -17.95
CA ASN A 105 -23.97 -22.35 -18.54
C ASN A 105 -24.69 -23.15 -17.46
N SER A 106 -25.99 -22.96 -17.36
CA SER A 106 -26.84 -23.62 -16.34
C SER A 106 -27.00 -25.13 -16.54
N GLN A 107 -26.62 -25.66 -17.69
CA GLN A 107 -26.72 -27.11 -18.02
C GLN A 107 -25.38 -27.82 -17.77
N GLN A 108 -24.31 -27.11 -17.51
CA GLN A 108 -23.00 -27.68 -17.30
C GLN A 108 -22.90 -28.28 -15.90
N LEU A 109 -22.58 -29.55 -15.80
CA LEU A 109 -22.43 -30.28 -14.53
C LEU A 109 -20.96 -30.35 -14.07
N THR A 110 -20.03 -30.08 -14.97
CA THR A 110 -18.57 -30.13 -14.72
C THR A 110 -17.92 -28.86 -15.30
N TYR A 111 -16.77 -28.48 -14.76
CA TYR A 111 -15.98 -27.39 -15.34
C TYR A 111 -15.26 -27.85 -16.59
N GLU A 112 -15.29 -27.06 -17.63
CA GLU A 112 -14.42 -27.23 -18.79
C GLU A 112 -13.16 -26.37 -18.61
N GLU A 113 -12.03 -26.86 -19.13
CA GLU A 113 -10.75 -26.19 -19.09
C GLU A 113 -10.85 -24.80 -19.78
N GLY A 114 -10.52 -23.73 -19.07
CA GLY A 114 -10.63 -22.36 -19.55
C GLY A 114 -11.89 -21.58 -19.12
N ASP A 115 -12.85 -22.20 -18.45
CA ASP A 115 -13.99 -21.51 -17.85
C ASP A 115 -13.58 -20.83 -16.55
N TYR A 116 -13.48 -19.51 -16.47
CA TYR A 116 -13.27 -18.68 -15.26
C TYR A 116 -12.93 -19.46 -13.98
N GLU A 117 -11.87 -20.25 -14.04
CA GLU A 117 -11.50 -21.24 -13.02
C GLU A 117 -11.28 -20.63 -11.62
N TYR A 118 -11.04 -19.33 -11.57
CA TYR A 118 -10.72 -18.63 -10.32
C TYR A 118 -11.88 -17.82 -9.75
N GLU A 119 -12.97 -17.66 -10.50
CA GLU A 119 -14.11 -16.86 -10.09
C GLU A 119 -15.39 -17.70 -10.03
N VAL A 120 -16.02 -17.77 -8.87
CA VAL A 120 -17.23 -18.53 -8.62
C VAL A 120 -18.37 -17.64 -8.14
N GLY A 121 -19.60 -18.00 -8.52
CA GLY A 121 -20.81 -17.26 -8.14
C GLY A 121 -21.09 -16.05 -9.04
N THR A 122 -22.14 -15.32 -8.70
CA THR A 122 -22.52 -14.08 -9.39
C THR A 122 -21.53 -12.97 -9.09
N GLN A 123 -20.98 -12.38 -10.15
CA GLN A 123 -19.97 -11.34 -10.04
C GLN A 123 -20.53 -10.04 -9.44
N ASN A 124 -19.72 -9.31 -8.70
CA ASN A 124 -20.04 -7.97 -8.17
C ASN A 124 -20.00 -6.92 -9.28
N LEU A 125 -20.96 -6.97 -10.19
CA LEU A 125 -21.02 -6.07 -11.35
C LEU A 125 -21.00 -4.58 -10.96
N PRO A 126 -21.77 -4.11 -9.95
CA PRO A 126 -21.70 -2.72 -9.51
C PRO A 126 -20.30 -2.30 -9.06
N GLY A 127 -19.61 -3.15 -8.30
CA GLY A 127 -18.25 -2.90 -7.85
C GLY A 127 -17.24 -2.87 -8.99
N ILE A 128 -17.35 -3.81 -9.94
CA ILE A 128 -16.49 -3.86 -11.13
C ILE A 128 -16.69 -2.61 -12.00
N ARG A 129 -17.91 -2.14 -12.18
CA ARG A 129 -18.21 -0.89 -12.92
C ARG A 129 -17.65 0.35 -12.22
N ALA A 130 -17.74 0.40 -10.89
CA ALA A 130 -17.13 1.48 -10.12
C ALA A 130 -15.59 1.46 -10.22
N LEU A 131 -14.98 0.27 -10.16
CA LEU A 131 -13.53 0.13 -10.36
C LEU A 131 -13.12 0.55 -11.78
N LEU A 132 -13.91 0.19 -12.81
CA LEU A 132 -13.65 0.61 -14.18
C LEU A 132 -13.59 2.13 -14.30
N ALA A 133 -14.57 2.84 -13.75
CA ALA A 133 -14.60 4.31 -13.77
C ALA A 133 -13.36 4.91 -13.05
N GLY A 134 -12.94 4.32 -11.92
CA GLY A 134 -11.72 4.74 -11.21
C GLY A 134 -10.46 4.51 -12.04
N VAL A 135 -10.34 3.36 -12.69
CA VAL A 135 -9.20 3.03 -13.57
C VAL A 135 -9.16 3.96 -14.79
N GLU A 136 -10.31 4.22 -15.42
CA GLU A 136 -10.42 5.17 -16.55
C GLU A 136 -9.94 6.57 -16.14
N PHE A 137 -10.35 7.05 -14.96
CA PHE A 137 -9.89 8.33 -14.42
C PHE A 137 -8.36 8.34 -14.18
N VAL A 138 -7.81 7.29 -13.59
CA VAL A 138 -6.36 7.16 -13.36
C VAL A 138 -5.59 7.15 -14.69
N LEU A 139 -6.10 6.46 -15.70
CA LEU A 139 -5.48 6.41 -17.04
C LEU A 139 -5.56 7.76 -17.76
N GLU A 140 -6.66 8.49 -17.61
CA GLU A 140 -6.84 9.84 -18.18
C GLU A 140 -5.84 10.84 -17.59
N ILE A 141 -5.65 10.82 -16.27
CA ILE A 141 -4.66 11.67 -15.59
C ILE A 141 -3.22 11.23 -15.94
N GLY A 142 -2.99 9.93 -15.93
CA GLY A 142 -1.68 9.29 -16.05
C GLY A 142 -1.01 9.05 -14.69
N VAL A 143 -0.58 7.80 -14.46
CA VAL A 143 0.03 7.38 -13.19
C VAL A 143 1.27 8.22 -12.83
N ASP A 144 2.10 8.55 -13.81
CA ASP A 144 3.30 9.38 -13.58
C ASP A 144 2.95 10.76 -13.02
N ARG A 145 1.91 11.41 -13.56
CA ARG A 145 1.44 12.71 -13.06
C ARG A 145 0.84 12.63 -11.65
N ILE A 146 0.16 11.52 -11.36
CA ILE A 146 -0.36 11.25 -10.00
C ILE A 146 0.83 11.11 -9.05
N GLN A 147 1.81 10.30 -9.40
CA GLN A 147 3.02 10.09 -8.61
C GLN A 147 3.76 11.40 -8.35
N GLU A 148 4.03 12.18 -9.39
CA GLU A 148 4.74 13.48 -9.27
C GLU A 148 4.02 14.43 -8.29
N LYS A 149 2.68 14.50 -8.35
CA LYS A 149 1.90 15.32 -7.43
C LYS A 149 1.98 14.80 -6.00
N GLU A 150 1.79 13.50 -5.80
CA GLU A 150 1.83 12.87 -4.47
C GLU A 150 3.23 12.97 -3.86
N GLU A 151 4.30 12.74 -4.62
CA GLU A 151 5.69 12.94 -4.16
C GLU A 151 5.96 14.39 -3.74
N ARG A 152 5.43 15.38 -4.47
CA ARG A 152 5.54 16.79 -4.07
C ARG A 152 4.87 17.05 -2.72
N MET A 153 3.65 16.53 -2.51
CA MET A 153 2.95 16.66 -1.21
C MET A 153 3.71 15.96 -0.08
N MET A 154 4.20 14.76 -0.34
CA MET A 154 5.01 14.02 0.64
C MET A 154 6.31 14.75 0.98
N LYS A 155 6.97 15.35 0.00
CA LYS A 155 8.18 16.16 0.23
C LYS A 155 7.91 17.33 1.18
N LEU A 156 6.81 18.06 0.96
CA LEU A 156 6.41 19.15 1.86
C LEU A 156 6.19 18.65 3.29
N LEU A 157 5.54 17.49 3.45
CA LEU A 157 5.32 16.86 4.75
C LEU A 157 6.66 16.49 5.43
N TYR A 158 7.57 15.82 4.73
CA TYR A 158 8.88 15.44 5.30
C TYR A 158 9.70 16.64 5.71
N GLU A 159 9.77 17.67 4.85
CA GLU A 159 10.54 18.89 5.12
C GLU A 159 9.92 19.74 6.25
N GLY A 160 8.60 19.80 6.32
CA GLY A 160 7.87 20.53 7.36
C GLY A 160 7.97 19.86 8.72
N LEU A 161 7.59 18.57 8.78
CA LEU A 161 7.62 17.79 10.02
C LEU A 161 9.03 17.62 10.59
N GLY A 162 10.05 17.49 9.73
CA GLY A 162 11.45 17.38 10.14
C GLY A 162 11.97 18.62 10.87
N LYS A 163 11.27 19.76 10.79
CA LYS A 163 11.60 21.01 11.51
C LYS A 163 10.86 21.13 12.84
N ILE A 164 9.91 20.24 13.14
CA ILE A 164 9.10 20.31 14.37
C ILE A 164 9.77 19.43 15.44
N PRO A 165 10.37 20.02 16.48
CA PRO A 165 10.98 19.24 17.55
C PRO A 165 9.92 18.42 18.31
N GLY A 166 10.25 17.16 18.63
CA GLY A 166 9.32 16.22 19.28
C GLY A 166 8.45 15.43 18.31
N VAL A 167 8.56 15.63 16.98
CA VAL A 167 7.97 14.78 15.98
C VAL A 167 9.00 13.76 15.49
N GLN A 168 8.66 12.49 15.56
CA GLN A 168 9.45 11.38 15.03
C GLN A 168 8.79 10.87 13.75
N ILE A 169 9.52 10.92 12.62
CA ILE A 169 9.10 10.36 11.33
C ILE A 169 9.77 8.99 11.15
N TYR A 170 9.02 8.01 10.64
CA TYR A 170 9.52 6.68 10.35
C TYR A 170 9.81 6.53 8.85
N GLY A 171 11.08 6.38 8.51
CA GLY A 171 11.60 6.38 7.14
C GLY A 171 12.12 7.74 6.68
N SER A 172 12.63 7.80 5.47
CA SER A 172 13.16 9.01 4.85
C SER A 172 12.52 9.27 3.50
N PHE A 173 12.40 10.52 3.08
CA PHE A 173 11.85 10.87 1.76
C PHE A 173 12.65 10.26 0.60
N ALA A 174 13.95 10.01 0.79
CA ALA A 174 14.79 9.38 -0.24
C ALA A 174 14.34 7.96 -0.59
N GLU A 175 13.81 7.23 0.39
CA GLU A 175 13.43 5.81 0.26
C GLU A 175 11.91 5.61 0.23
N CYS A 176 11.15 6.51 0.88
CA CYS A 176 9.71 6.42 1.05
C CYS A 176 8.99 7.30 0.03
N LYS A 177 8.79 6.78 -1.18
CA LYS A 177 8.18 7.47 -2.32
C LYS A 177 6.68 7.20 -2.47
N GLY A 178 6.12 6.36 -1.60
CA GLY A 178 4.69 6.07 -1.59
C GLY A 178 3.87 7.18 -0.93
N PRO A 179 2.55 7.20 -1.16
CA PRO A 179 1.66 8.29 -0.74
C PRO A 179 1.27 8.24 0.74
N VAL A 180 2.08 7.63 1.58
CA VAL A 180 1.84 7.48 3.02
C VAL A 180 3.12 7.68 3.81
N MET A 181 2.98 8.22 5.01
CA MET A 181 4.06 8.28 6.00
C MET A 181 3.52 8.01 7.40
N SER A 182 4.38 7.47 8.26
CA SER A 182 4.09 7.28 9.68
C SER A 182 4.93 8.22 10.53
N LEU A 183 4.32 8.74 11.58
CA LEU A 183 4.98 9.60 12.56
C LEU A 183 4.42 9.36 13.96
N ASN A 184 5.14 9.83 14.98
CA ASN A 184 4.65 9.96 16.35
C ASN A 184 5.08 11.29 16.95
N PHE A 185 4.34 11.76 17.94
CA PHE A 185 4.70 12.88 18.79
C PHE A 185 5.30 12.34 20.09
N GLN A 186 6.43 12.90 20.53
CA GLN A 186 7.06 12.51 21.78
C GLN A 186 6.12 12.82 22.95
N GLY A 187 5.90 11.84 23.82
CA GLY A 187 5.03 11.98 24.98
C GLY A 187 3.51 11.82 24.69
N LEU A 188 3.10 11.61 23.43
CA LEU A 188 1.69 11.47 23.07
C LEU A 188 1.44 10.11 22.38
N LYS A 189 0.38 9.40 22.78
CA LYS A 189 -0.03 8.17 22.10
C LYS A 189 -0.57 8.47 20.70
N ALA A 190 -0.34 7.57 19.77
CA ALA A 190 -0.83 7.72 18.39
C ALA A 190 -2.37 7.88 18.31
N SER A 191 -3.12 7.18 19.15
CA SER A 191 -4.58 7.30 19.26
C SER A 191 -5.02 8.70 19.70
N ASP A 192 -4.33 9.25 20.69
CA ASP A 192 -4.66 10.55 21.26
C ASP A 192 -4.29 11.69 20.29
N ALA A 193 -3.16 11.54 19.59
CA ALA A 193 -2.78 12.46 18.53
C ALA A 193 -3.80 12.48 17.38
N ALA A 194 -4.28 11.31 16.94
CA ALA A 194 -5.33 11.22 15.93
C ALA A 194 -6.64 11.86 16.41
N TYR A 195 -7.02 11.61 17.67
CA TYR A 195 -8.20 12.22 18.26
C TYR A 195 -8.11 13.75 18.31
N ILE A 196 -6.95 14.31 18.71
CA ILE A 196 -6.73 15.75 18.75
C ILE A 196 -6.79 16.34 17.33
N LEU A 197 -6.12 15.72 16.37
CA LEU A 197 -6.12 16.17 14.97
C LEU A 197 -7.54 16.23 14.39
N GLU A 198 -8.36 15.21 14.67
CA GLU A 198 -9.73 15.16 14.17
C GLU A 198 -10.64 16.18 14.85
N ASN A 199 -10.62 16.27 16.18
CA ASN A 199 -11.60 17.07 16.92
C ASN A 199 -11.22 18.54 17.08
N ALA A 200 -9.93 18.89 17.11
CA ALA A 200 -9.47 20.26 17.27
C ALA A 200 -9.10 20.94 15.95
N TYR A 201 -8.71 20.15 14.93
CA TYR A 201 -8.20 20.68 13.66
C TYR A 201 -8.96 20.18 12.43
N GLU A 202 -9.96 19.31 12.60
CA GLU A 202 -10.76 18.70 11.51
C GLU A 202 -9.89 17.93 10.49
N ILE A 203 -8.77 17.35 10.98
CA ILE A 203 -7.82 16.59 10.16
C ILE A 203 -7.93 15.11 10.48
N THR A 204 -8.46 14.34 9.55
CA THR A 204 -8.59 12.88 9.70
C THR A 204 -7.30 12.18 9.32
N VAL A 205 -6.74 11.41 10.26
CA VAL A 205 -5.59 10.54 10.09
C VAL A 205 -5.92 9.13 10.60
N ARG A 206 -5.04 8.17 10.35
CA ARG A 206 -5.21 6.83 10.92
C ARG A 206 -4.16 6.58 12.00
N ALA A 207 -4.58 6.08 13.18
CA ALA A 207 -3.68 5.62 14.23
C ALA A 207 -3.66 4.11 14.38
N GLY A 208 -2.55 3.55 14.86
CA GLY A 208 -2.39 2.14 15.23
C GLY A 208 -1.38 1.37 14.37
N LEU A 209 -1.63 0.07 14.16
CA LEU A 209 -0.68 -0.84 13.47
C LEU A 209 -0.91 -0.98 11.95
N HIS A 210 -1.91 -0.29 11.40
CA HIS A 210 -2.18 -0.20 9.96
C HIS A 210 -2.27 -1.55 9.23
N CYS A 211 -2.76 -2.61 9.93
CA CYS A 211 -2.84 -3.99 9.42
C CYS A 211 -1.47 -4.64 9.10
N SER A 212 -0.39 -4.15 9.68
CA SER A 212 0.98 -4.59 9.39
C SER A 212 1.83 -4.72 10.67
N PRO A 213 1.52 -5.66 11.58
CA PRO A 213 2.17 -5.75 12.88
C PRO A 213 3.68 -6.01 12.79
N LEU A 214 4.16 -6.75 11.79
CA LEU A 214 5.57 -7.12 11.68
C LEU A 214 6.50 -5.92 11.41
N ILE A 215 6.06 -4.94 10.61
CA ILE A 215 6.86 -3.74 10.39
C ILE A 215 6.95 -2.89 11.66
N HIS A 216 5.89 -2.90 12.48
CA HIS A 216 5.90 -2.20 13.77
C HIS A 216 6.84 -2.89 14.79
N GLU A 217 7.05 -4.21 14.70
CA GLU A 217 8.11 -4.89 15.46
C GLU A 217 9.49 -4.39 15.04
N ALA A 218 9.75 -4.34 13.73
CA ALA A 218 11.02 -3.86 13.19
C ALA A 218 11.31 -2.39 13.51
N MET A 219 10.25 -1.54 13.56
CA MET A 219 10.33 -0.12 13.89
C MET A 219 10.35 0.16 15.41
N GLY A 220 10.14 -0.85 16.27
CA GLY A 220 10.02 -0.67 17.71
C GLY A 220 8.70 0.02 18.15
N THR A 221 7.69 0.05 17.29
CA THR A 221 6.39 0.73 17.52
C THR A 221 5.22 -0.22 17.73
N LYS A 222 5.48 -1.51 18.01
CA LYS A 222 4.45 -2.54 18.18
C LYS A 222 3.41 -2.18 19.26
N ASN A 223 3.86 -1.58 20.36
CA ASN A 223 3.00 -1.26 21.50
C ASN A 223 2.35 0.12 21.38
N SER A 224 2.97 1.07 20.68
CA SER A 224 2.47 2.45 20.53
C SER A 224 1.65 2.64 19.26
N GLY A 225 1.87 1.84 18.22
CA GLY A 225 1.44 2.16 16.88
C GLY A 225 2.09 3.43 16.34
N THR A 226 1.55 3.94 15.25
CA THR A 226 1.92 5.24 14.68
C THR A 226 0.69 5.99 14.20
N VAL A 227 0.80 7.30 14.08
CA VAL A 227 -0.10 8.12 13.27
C VAL A 227 0.36 7.98 11.82
N ARG A 228 -0.57 7.63 10.91
CA ARG A 228 -0.29 7.58 9.48
C ARG A 228 -1.04 8.68 8.74
N VAL A 229 -0.29 9.50 8.04
CA VAL A 229 -0.79 10.49 7.08
C VAL A 229 -0.76 9.85 5.69
N SER A 230 -1.77 10.15 4.89
CA SER A 230 -1.89 9.68 3.51
C SER A 230 -2.26 10.84 2.61
N VAL A 231 -1.65 10.89 1.43
CA VAL A 231 -1.99 11.86 0.37
C VAL A 231 -2.58 11.13 -0.82
N SER A 232 -3.24 11.88 -1.71
CA SER A 232 -3.78 11.36 -2.96
C SER A 232 -3.75 12.43 -4.04
N TRP A 233 -4.15 12.06 -5.26
CA TRP A 233 -4.37 13.02 -6.34
C TRP A 233 -5.27 14.21 -5.92
N PHE A 234 -6.23 14.00 -5.04
CA PHE A 234 -7.18 15.02 -4.60
C PHE A 234 -6.64 15.92 -3.48
N THR A 235 -5.56 15.52 -2.80
CA THR A 235 -4.96 16.31 -1.71
C THR A 235 -4.43 17.65 -2.23
N LYS A 236 -4.76 18.72 -1.51
CA LYS A 236 -4.36 20.09 -1.79
C LYS A 236 -3.17 20.48 -0.91
N GLU A 237 -2.38 21.45 -1.39
CA GLU A 237 -1.23 21.95 -0.64
C GLU A 237 -1.65 22.64 0.67
N GLU A 238 -2.81 23.34 0.65
CA GLU A 238 -3.37 23.99 1.84
C GLU A 238 -3.69 22.97 2.95
N GLU A 239 -4.12 21.75 2.61
CA GLU A 239 -4.37 20.69 3.58
C GLU A 239 -3.07 20.19 4.22
N ILE A 240 -1.99 20.13 3.45
CA ILE A 240 -0.65 19.79 3.96
C ILE A 240 -0.16 20.88 4.93
N LEU A 241 -0.31 22.15 4.56
CA LEU A 241 0.09 23.29 5.41
C LEU A 241 -0.71 23.32 6.71
N ALA A 242 -2.02 23.10 6.65
CA ALA A 242 -2.89 23.00 7.82
C ALA A 242 -2.45 21.86 8.76
N PHE A 243 -2.11 20.68 8.19
CA PHE A 243 -1.59 19.59 8.99
C PHE A 243 -0.24 19.92 9.66
N LEU A 244 0.67 20.58 8.95
CA LEU A 244 1.97 20.99 9.51
C LEU A 244 1.81 22.02 10.64
N GLU A 245 0.89 22.96 10.50
CA GLU A 245 0.55 23.92 11.55
C GLU A 245 -0.01 23.22 12.79
N ALA A 246 -1.01 22.34 12.61
CA ALA A 246 -1.59 21.54 13.70
C ALA A 246 -0.54 20.69 14.41
N ALA A 247 0.34 20.01 13.67
CA ALA A 247 1.44 19.23 14.23
C ALA A 247 2.41 20.09 15.05
N GLY A 248 2.71 21.30 14.58
CA GLY A 248 3.51 22.27 15.31
C GLY A 248 2.88 22.71 16.64
N GLN A 249 1.57 23.02 16.63
CA GLN A 249 0.83 23.43 17.83
C GLN A 249 0.75 22.28 18.86
N ILE A 250 0.49 21.04 18.41
CA ILE A 250 0.50 19.85 19.26
C ILE A 250 1.88 19.68 19.91
N ALA A 251 2.96 19.74 19.13
CA ALA A 251 4.32 19.56 19.64
C ALA A 251 4.75 20.66 20.63
N VAL A 252 4.29 21.90 20.44
CA VAL A 252 4.51 23.01 21.39
C VAL A 252 3.76 22.77 22.70
N SER A 253 2.49 22.37 22.63
CA SER A 253 1.65 22.15 23.82
C SER A 253 2.21 21.02 24.70
N LEU A 254 2.78 19.97 24.11
CA LEU A 254 3.41 18.88 24.86
C LEU A 254 4.66 19.30 25.63
N ARG A 255 5.44 20.26 25.11
CA ARG A 255 6.66 20.78 25.77
C ARG A 255 6.39 21.79 26.87
N GLY A 256 5.22 22.44 26.86
CA GLY A 256 4.81 23.39 27.91
C GLY A 256 4.11 22.72 29.10
N ALA A 257 3.91 21.40 29.06
CA ALA A 257 3.29 20.62 30.11
C ALA A 257 4.30 19.94 31.05
N ASP A 258 5.59 20.02 30.76
CA ASP A 258 6.73 19.62 31.60
C ASP A 258 7.20 20.83 32.46
#